data_1802a6c81517f0320a45792cd2103f5f
#
_entry.id   1802a6c81517f0320a45792cd2103f5f
#
_cell.length_a   1.000
_cell.length_b   1.000
_cell.length_c   1.000
_cell.angle_alpha   90.00
_cell.angle_beta   90.00
_cell.angle_gamma   90.00
#
_symmetry.space_group_name_H-M   'P 1'
#
loop_
_entity.id
_entity.type
_entity.pdbx_description
1 polymer ?
#
loop_
_entity_poly.entity_id
_entity_poly.type
_entity_poly.pdbx_seq_one_letter_code
_entity_poly.pdbx_strand_id
1 'polypeptide(L)'
;LTLDLAATCFLGIPWGPESERINKAFVDMVQASIGVVRRPLPFTAMGRGVAGRNFLIDYFTPMVPERRGSDGQDMFTQFCQAKDEAGEYLPVDAIVDHMNFLMMAAHDTITSSVTSMVWMLAKNPEWQQKLREEMLSVAPAGAGVGHNALGELELTEMAFKESLRMLPPVPSMPRRALKDFSFGGYTIPAGTNVGISAGFTHKMEEYWPDADRFDPMRFTPEAIRTRHKYAWVPFGGGAHMCIGLHFAYMQAKIVLHHL
;
A
#
# COMPACT_ATOMS: atom_id res chain seq x y z
N LEU A 1 -6.55 -9.36 -9.44
CA LEU A 1 -7.15 -8.03 -9.45
C LEU A 1 -6.16 -6.93 -9.05
N THR A 2 -5.59 -6.93 -7.83
CA THR A 2 -4.73 -5.82 -7.35
C THR A 2 -3.45 -5.64 -8.17
N LEU A 3 -2.79 -6.74 -8.58
CA LEU A 3 -1.63 -6.69 -9.49
C LEU A 3 -2.01 -6.23 -10.89
N ASP A 4 -3.17 -6.64 -11.39
CA ASP A 4 -3.63 -6.25 -12.74
C ASP A 4 -3.95 -4.75 -12.78
N LEU A 5 -4.59 -4.25 -11.73
CA LEU A 5 -4.82 -2.81 -11.56
C LEU A 5 -3.50 -2.04 -11.45
N ALA A 6 -2.54 -2.56 -10.67
CA ALA A 6 -1.22 -1.95 -10.55
C ALA A 6 -0.46 -1.98 -11.88
N ALA A 7 -0.49 -3.08 -12.63
CA ALA A 7 0.12 -3.17 -13.96
C ALA A 7 -0.48 -2.14 -14.92
N THR A 8 -1.79 -1.97 -14.92
CA THR A 8 -2.46 -0.98 -15.77
C THR A 8 -2.15 0.45 -15.34
N CYS A 9 -2.30 0.79 -14.06
CA CYS A 9 -2.14 2.16 -13.58
C CYS A 9 -0.68 2.61 -13.48
N PHE A 10 0.22 1.69 -13.10
CA PHE A 10 1.61 2.05 -12.85
C PHE A 10 2.53 1.78 -14.03
N LEU A 11 2.25 0.75 -14.82
CA LEU A 11 3.08 0.37 -15.96
C LEU A 11 2.47 0.74 -17.31
N GLY A 12 1.19 1.12 -17.33
CA GLY A 12 0.45 1.35 -18.58
C GLY A 12 0.26 0.06 -19.41
N ILE A 13 0.34 -1.11 -18.78
CA ILE A 13 0.23 -2.42 -19.44
C ILE A 13 -1.19 -2.96 -19.24
N PRO A 14 -1.96 -3.17 -20.34
CA PRO A 14 -3.29 -3.71 -20.24
C PRO A 14 -3.27 -5.17 -19.73
N TRP A 15 -4.39 -5.58 -19.15
CA TRP A 15 -4.55 -6.98 -18.74
C TRP A 15 -4.40 -7.94 -19.93
N GLY A 16 -3.56 -8.98 -19.73
CA GLY A 16 -3.28 -9.97 -20.76
C GLY A 16 -2.04 -10.80 -20.43
N PRO A 17 -1.58 -11.63 -21.38
CA PRO A 17 -0.45 -12.56 -21.15
C PRO A 17 0.85 -11.85 -20.71
N GLU A 18 1.04 -10.61 -21.12
CA GLU A 18 2.22 -9.81 -20.74
C GLU A 18 2.15 -9.39 -19.27
N SER A 19 1.02 -8.83 -18.83
CA SER A 19 0.82 -8.47 -17.42
C SER A 19 0.86 -9.70 -16.52
N GLU A 20 0.36 -10.86 -16.95
CA GLU A 20 0.45 -12.11 -16.19
C GLU A 20 1.90 -12.55 -15.95
N ARG A 21 2.78 -12.43 -16.95
CA ARG A 21 4.21 -12.75 -16.81
C ARG A 21 4.90 -11.81 -15.84
N ILE A 22 4.61 -10.52 -15.93
CA ILE A 22 5.14 -9.49 -15.03
C ILE A 22 4.64 -9.75 -13.60
N ASN A 23 3.35 -9.94 -13.43
CA ASN A 23 2.72 -10.24 -12.13
C ASN A 23 3.33 -11.49 -11.49
N LYS A 24 3.57 -12.55 -12.28
CA LYS A 24 4.24 -13.75 -11.78
C LYS A 24 5.63 -13.46 -11.26
N ALA A 25 6.42 -12.66 -11.97
CA ALA A 25 7.77 -12.29 -11.54
C ALA A 25 7.75 -11.50 -10.22
N PHE A 26 6.79 -10.58 -10.03
CA PHE A 26 6.61 -9.88 -8.77
C PHE A 26 6.22 -10.80 -7.62
N VAL A 27 5.27 -11.71 -7.83
CA VAL A 27 4.88 -12.71 -6.83
C VAL A 27 6.08 -13.58 -6.42
N ASP A 28 6.88 -14.03 -7.38
CA ASP A 28 8.08 -14.82 -7.10
C ASP A 28 9.11 -14.02 -6.26
N MET A 29 9.26 -12.71 -6.51
CA MET A 29 10.12 -11.83 -5.70
C MET A 29 9.61 -11.68 -4.26
N VAL A 30 8.31 -11.45 -4.07
CA VAL A 30 7.71 -11.36 -2.73
C VAL A 30 7.89 -12.66 -1.96
N GLN A 31 7.62 -13.81 -2.59
CA GLN A 31 7.82 -15.12 -1.96
C GLN A 31 9.30 -15.37 -1.60
N ALA A 32 10.24 -14.89 -2.41
CA ALA A 32 11.65 -14.99 -2.09
C ALA A 32 12.03 -14.18 -0.84
N SER A 33 11.41 -13.03 -0.62
CA SER A 33 11.70 -12.14 0.51
C SER A 33 11.40 -12.81 1.87
N ILE A 34 10.41 -13.69 1.93
CA ILE A 34 10.01 -14.46 3.11
C ILE A 34 10.50 -15.92 3.09
N GLY A 35 11.22 -16.32 2.04
CA GLY A 35 11.72 -17.67 1.87
C GLY A 35 12.73 -18.07 2.95
N VAL A 36 12.61 -19.29 3.48
CA VAL A 36 13.52 -19.84 4.51
C VAL A 36 14.90 -20.11 3.93
N VAL A 37 14.97 -20.67 2.71
CA VAL A 37 16.23 -20.96 2.02
C VAL A 37 16.72 -19.68 1.33
N ARG A 38 17.72 -19.03 1.93
CA ARG A 38 18.29 -17.75 1.46
C ARG A 38 19.39 -17.91 0.37
N ARG A 39 19.35 -19.02 -0.37
CA ARG A 39 20.27 -19.28 -1.49
C ARG A 39 19.49 -19.42 -2.79
N PRO A 40 19.92 -18.79 -3.89
CA PRO A 40 19.24 -18.84 -5.19
C PRO A 40 19.50 -20.18 -5.90
N LEU A 41 19.16 -21.28 -5.26
CA LEU A 41 19.26 -22.61 -5.84
C LEU A 41 18.05 -22.91 -6.74
N PRO A 42 18.18 -23.79 -7.75
CA PRO A 42 17.04 -24.26 -8.52
C PRO A 42 15.93 -24.77 -7.60
N PHE A 43 14.67 -24.50 -7.98
CA PHE A 43 13.45 -24.89 -7.26
C PHE A 43 13.18 -24.20 -5.90
N THR A 44 14.10 -23.36 -5.41
CA THR A 44 13.85 -22.57 -4.20
C THR A 44 13.04 -21.30 -4.50
N ALA A 45 12.32 -20.77 -3.49
CA ALA A 45 11.68 -19.46 -3.62
C ALA A 45 12.69 -18.35 -3.97
N MET A 46 13.88 -18.40 -3.35
CA MET A 46 14.95 -17.44 -3.64
C MET A 46 15.43 -17.54 -5.10
N GLY A 47 15.58 -18.77 -5.65
CA GLY A 47 15.95 -18.95 -7.06
C GLY A 47 14.93 -18.37 -8.02
N ARG A 48 13.63 -18.61 -7.78
CA ARG A 48 12.55 -18.03 -8.59
C ARG A 48 12.49 -16.50 -8.46
N GLY A 49 12.64 -15.97 -7.25
CA GLY A 49 12.61 -14.52 -7.05
C GLY A 49 13.78 -13.79 -7.70
N VAL A 50 15.00 -14.37 -7.69
CA VAL A 50 16.16 -13.81 -8.41
C VAL A 50 15.91 -13.85 -9.93
N ALA A 51 15.38 -14.97 -10.45
CA ALA A 51 15.02 -15.06 -11.86
C ALA A 51 13.93 -14.04 -12.24
N GLY A 52 12.91 -13.87 -11.40
CA GLY A 52 11.86 -12.87 -11.58
C GLY A 52 12.44 -11.44 -11.59
N ARG A 53 13.32 -11.12 -10.64
CA ARG A 53 13.98 -9.81 -10.59
C ARG A 53 14.79 -9.53 -11.86
N ASN A 54 15.57 -10.48 -12.31
CA ASN A 54 16.36 -10.32 -13.53
C ASN A 54 15.46 -10.13 -14.76
N PHE A 55 14.39 -10.91 -14.87
CA PHE A 55 13.40 -10.73 -15.94
C PHE A 55 12.81 -9.30 -15.92
N LEU A 56 12.45 -8.75 -14.76
CA LEU A 56 11.89 -7.40 -14.67
C LEU A 56 12.92 -6.32 -15.01
N ILE A 57 14.19 -6.49 -14.62
CA ILE A 57 15.26 -5.59 -15.01
C ILE A 57 15.43 -5.58 -16.52
N ASP A 58 15.53 -6.77 -17.13
CA ASP A 58 15.68 -6.92 -18.59
C ASP A 58 14.47 -6.39 -19.34
N TYR A 59 13.28 -6.47 -18.73
CA TYR A 59 12.04 -5.97 -19.32
C TYR A 59 11.95 -4.45 -19.26
N PHE A 60 12.18 -3.82 -18.09
CA PHE A 60 11.99 -2.38 -17.91
C PHE A 60 13.13 -1.53 -18.48
N THR A 61 14.38 -2.01 -18.37
CA THR A 61 15.54 -1.23 -18.77
C THR A 61 15.46 -0.68 -20.21
N PRO A 62 15.14 -1.48 -21.24
CA PRO A 62 15.06 -0.97 -22.61
C PRO A 62 13.88 -0.02 -22.85
N MET A 63 12.83 -0.05 -22.01
CA MET A 63 11.66 0.80 -22.15
C MET A 63 11.89 2.24 -21.66
N VAL A 64 12.87 2.47 -20.78
CA VAL A 64 13.11 3.79 -20.18
C VAL A 64 13.40 4.87 -21.22
N PRO A 65 14.27 4.68 -22.22
CA PRO A 65 14.51 5.69 -23.25
C PRO A 65 13.26 6.04 -24.08
N GLU A 66 12.44 5.05 -24.42
CA GLU A 66 11.19 5.25 -25.17
C GLU A 66 10.18 6.06 -24.34
N ARG A 67 10.03 5.71 -23.07
CA ARG A 67 9.11 6.39 -22.15
C ARG A 67 9.50 7.84 -21.87
N ARG A 68 10.78 8.18 -21.93
CA ARG A 68 11.25 9.58 -21.79
C ARG A 68 10.71 10.50 -22.85
N GLY A 69 10.45 10.00 -24.06
CA GLY A 69 9.90 10.78 -25.18
C GLY A 69 8.40 10.61 -25.40
N SER A 70 7.71 9.86 -24.57
CA SER A 70 6.28 9.55 -24.74
C SER A 70 5.38 10.52 -23.98
N ASP A 71 4.08 10.51 -24.30
CA ASP A 71 3.02 11.25 -23.63
C ASP A 71 2.22 10.39 -22.64
N GLY A 72 2.76 9.22 -22.26
CA GLY A 72 2.14 8.30 -21.32
C GLY A 72 1.87 8.93 -19.96
N GLN A 73 0.71 8.61 -19.38
CA GLN A 73 0.26 9.15 -18.09
C GLN A 73 0.46 8.16 -16.93
N ASP A 74 0.96 6.97 -17.21
CA ASP A 74 1.25 5.96 -16.20
C ASP A 74 2.47 6.35 -15.34
N MET A 75 2.57 5.74 -14.14
CA MET A 75 3.60 6.08 -13.17
C MET A 75 5.02 5.78 -13.70
N PHE A 76 5.20 4.72 -14.50
CA PHE A 76 6.50 4.38 -15.08
C PHE A 76 6.98 5.48 -16.03
N THR A 77 6.10 5.98 -16.90
CA THR A 77 6.39 7.12 -17.77
C THR A 77 6.76 8.36 -16.96
N GLN A 78 6.02 8.65 -15.88
CA GLN A 78 6.32 9.79 -15.01
C GLN A 78 7.70 9.66 -14.34
N PHE A 79 8.08 8.48 -13.86
CA PHE A 79 9.45 8.26 -13.35
C PHE A 79 10.52 8.39 -14.42
N CYS A 80 10.27 7.89 -15.64
CA CYS A 80 11.21 8.03 -16.74
C CYS A 80 11.48 9.50 -17.11
N GLN A 81 10.47 10.35 -16.96
CA GLN A 81 10.51 11.79 -17.28
C GLN A 81 10.91 12.67 -16.10
N ALA A 82 10.92 12.11 -14.87
CA ALA A 82 11.30 12.83 -13.68
C ALA A 82 12.76 13.31 -13.76
N LYS A 83 12.97 14.54 -13.32
CA LYS A 83 14.30 15.17 -13.24
C LYS A 83 14.58 15.56 -11.79
N ASP A 84 15.84 15.50 -11.43
CA ASP A 84 16.33 15.99 -10.16
C ASP A 84 16.42 17.54 -10.11
N GLU A 85 16.92 18.07 -8.99
CA GLU A 85 17.10 19.51 -8.80
C GLU A 85 18.13 20.14 -9.77
N ALA A 86 19.03 19.34 -10.35
CA ALA A 86 19.98 19.76 -11.37
C ALA A 86 19.39 19.73 -12.80
N GLY A 87 18.17 19.23 -12.96
CA GLY A 87 17.50 19.08 -14.25
C GLY A 87 17.88 17.81 -15.01
N GLU A 88 18.63 16.90 -14.37
CA GLU A 88 19.04 15.63 -14.96
C GLU A 88 18.00 14.55 -14.74
N TYR A 89 17.84 13.65 -15.71
CA TYR A 89 16.94 12.51 -15.57
C TYR A 89 17.44 11.53 -14.50
N LEU A 90 16.50 10.90 -13.81
CA LEU A 90 16.84 9.81 -12.89
C LEU A 90 17.65 8.71 -13.63
N PRO A 91 18.66 8.09 -12.98
CA PRO A 91 19.38 6.95 -13.51
C PRO A 91 18.44 5.79 -13.85
N VAL A 92 18.74 5.06 -14.93
CA VAL A 92 17.88 3.95 -15.40
C VAL A 92 17.71 2.87 -14.36
N ASP A 93 18.76 2.49 -13.65
CA ASP A 93 18.75 1.51 -12.57
C ASP A 93 17.88 1.97 -11.39
N ALA A 94 17.92 3.24 -11.01
CA ALA A 94 17.05 3.81 -9.99
C ALA A 94 15.58 3.76 -10.41
N ILE A 95 15.25 4.08 -11.67
CA ILE A 95 13.87 3.98 -12.18
C ILE A 95 13.38 2.54 -12.10
N VAL A 96 14.19 1.58 -12.57
CA VAL A 96 13.82 0.15 -12.55
C VAL A 96 13.63 -0.37 -11.13
N ASP A 97 14.50 0.00 -10.20
CA ASP A 97 14.36 -0.36 -8.79
C ASP A 97 13.11 0.28 -8.15
N HIS A 98 12.78 1.53 -8.48
CA HIS A 98 11.54 2.17 -8.04
C HIS A 98 10.30 1.44 -8.56
N MET A 99 10.28 1.04 -9.83
CA MET A 99 9.14 0.29 -10.40
C MET A 99 8.99 -1.08 -9.75
N ASN A 100 10.10 -1.80 -9.54
CA ASN A 100 10.10 -3.07 -8.82
C ASN A 100 9.54 -2.92 -7.41
N PHE A 101 9.97 -1.89 -6.68
CA PHE A 101 9.48 -1.61 -5.34
C PHE A 101 8.00 -1.21 -5.32
N LEU A 102 7.58 -0.33 -6.25
CA LEU A 102 6.21 0.17 -6.33
C LEU A 102 5.20 -0.97 -6.56
N MET A 103 5.47 -1.85 -7.50
CA MET A 103 4.62 -3.00 -7.80
C MET A 103 4.53 -3.96 -6.62
N MET A 104 5.65 -4.23 -5.94
CA MET A 104 5.67 -5.05 -4.73
C MET A 104 4.83 -4.41 -3.61
N ALA A 105 4.98 -3.11 -3.39
CA ALA A 105 4.28 -2.39 -2.32
C ALA A 105 2.77 -2.29 -2.56
N ALA A 106 2.34 -2.20 -3.82
CA ALA A 106 0.96 -1.97 -4.21
C ALA A 106 0.10 -3.25 -4.26
N HIS A 107 0.67 -4.43 -4.06
CA HIS A 107 -0.09 -5.68 -4.15
C HIS A 107 -0.55 -6.19 -2.78
N ASP A 108 0.38 -6.62 -1.94
CA ASP A 108 0.05 -7.35 -0.71
C ASP A 108 -0.66 -6.46 0.32
N THR A 109 -0.28 -5.19 0.39
CA THR A 109 -0.84 -4.26 1.37
C THR A 109 -2.32 -3.98 1.14
N ILE A 110 -2.73 -3.69 -0.09
CA ILE A 110 -4.14 -3.44 -0.40
C ILE A 110 -4.97 -4.72 -0.37
N THR A 111 -4.43 -5.83 -0.84
CA THR A 111 -5.10 -7.15 -0.75
C THR A 111 -5.40 -7.50 0.71
N SER A 112 -4.40 -7.39 1.58
CA SER A 112 -4.56 -7.60 3.02
C SER A 112 -5.57 -6.63 3.64
N SER A 113 -5.48 -5.35 3.31
CA SER A 113 -6.36 -4.31 3.87
C SER A 113 -7.82 -4.51 3.51
N VAL A 114 -8.11 -4.78 2.23
CA VAL A 114 -9.48 -5.02 1.75
C VAL A 114 -10.02 -6.34 2.32
N THR A 115 -9.21 -7.40 2.35
CA THR A 115 -9.60 -8.68 2.96
C THR A 115 -9.94 -8.49 4.44
N SER A 116 -9.11 -7.75 5.18
CA SER A 116 -9.38 -7.43 6.60
C SER A 116 -10.66 -6.64 6.77
N MET A 117 -10.92 -5.67 5.90
CA MET A 117 -12.16 -4.89 5.94
C MET A 117 -13.39 -5.76 5.67
N VAL A 118 -13.37 -6.60 4.63
CA VAL A 118 -14.47 -7.54 4.33
C VAL A 118 -14.70 -8.49 5.52
N TRP A 119 -13.63 -8.97 6.14
CA TRP A 119 -13.74 -9.82 7.33
C TRP A 119 -14.35 -9.07 8.52
N MET A 120 -13.98 -7.81 8.76
CA MET A 120 -14.59 -6.98 9.80
C MET A 120 -16.07 -6.72 9.52
N LEU A 121 -16.45 -6.44 8.28
CA LEU A 121 -17.84 -6.24 7.88
C LEU A 121 -18.67 -7.52 8.03
N ALA A 122 -18.10 -8.69 7.72
CA ALA A 122 -18.77 -9.97 7.94
C ALA A 122 -19.08 -10.25 9.43
N LYS A 123 -18.24 -9.72 10.34
CA LYS A 123 -18.46 -9.82 11.80
C LYS A 123 -19.38 -8.74 12.36
N ASN A 124 -19.64 -7.68 11.61
CA ASN A 124 -20.43 -6.51 12.02
C ASN A 124 -21.47 -6.19 10.93
N PRO A 125 -22.54 -7.02 10.81
CA PRO A 125 -23.52 -6.90 9.72
C PRO A 125 -24.25 -5.55 9.70
N GLU A 126 -24.38 -4.89 10.84
CA GLU A 126 -24.99 -3.55 10.94
C GLU A 126 -24.16 -2.49 10.20
N TRP A 127 -22.83 -2.62 10.22
CA TRP A 127 -21.94 -1.75 9.44
C TRP A 127 -21.97 -2.11 7.95
N GLN A 128 -22.01 -3.41 7.61
CA GLN A 128 -22.18 -3.84 6.23
C GLN A 128 -23.41 -3.21 5.59
N GLN A 129 -24.55 -3.19 6.32
CA GLN A 129 -25.80 -2.61 5.82
C GLN A 129 -25.71 -1.08 5.63
N LYS A 130 -25.11 -0.36 6.61
CA LYS A 130 -24.92 1.10 6.52
C LYS A 130 -24.04 1.47 5.31
N LEU A 131 -22.94 0.73 5.08
CA LEU A 131 -22.07 0.99 3.93
C LEU A 131 -22.77 0.68 2.62
N ARG A 132 -23.57 -0.37 2.54
CA ARG A 132 -24.37 -0.68 1.36
C ARG A 132 -25.36 0.45 1.05
N GLU A 133 -26.03 0.99 2.04
CA GLU A 133 -26.95 2.13 1.88
C GLU A 133 -26.21 3.37 1.38
N GLU A 134 -25.05 3.72 1.96
CA GLU A 134 -24.21 4.80 1.47
C GLU A 134 -23.80 4.58 0.01
N MET A 135 -23.28 3.40 -0.33
CA MET A 135 -22.81 3.08 -1.69
C MET A 135 -23.93 3.17 -2.72
N LEU A 136 -25.09 2.62 -2.41
CA LEU A 136 -26.26 2.67 -3.31
C LEU A 136 -26.84 4.09 -3.47
N SER A 137 -26.66 4.96 -2.47
CA SER A 137 -27.05 6.37 -2.58
C SER A 137 -26.14 7.16 -3.53
N VAL A 138 -24.88 6.76 -3.66
CA VAL A 138 -23.87 7.39 -4.51
C VAL A 138 -23.88 6.85 -5.93
N ALA A 139 -24.01 5.53 -6.09
CA ALA A 139 -24.10 4.89 -7.41
C ALA A 139 -24.97 3.62 -7.34
N PRO A 140 -25.87 3.41 -8.32
CA PRO A 140 -26.70 2.20 -8.38
C PRO A 140 -25.85 0.93 -8.47
N ALA A 141 -26.39 -0.20 -7.98
CA ALA A 141 -25.75 -1.50 -8.12
C ALA A 141 -25.40 -1.82 -9.58
N GLY A 142 -24.17 -2.26 -9.82
CA GLY A 142 -23.65 -2.57 -11.15
C GLY A 142 -23.18 -1.35 -11.96
N ALA A 143 -23.40 -0.13 -11.50
CA ALA A 143 -22.79 1.06 -12.08
C ALA A 143 -21.40 1.30 -11.46
N GLY A 144 -20.45 1.79 -12.25
CA GLY A 144 -19.15 2.23 -11.72
C GLY A 144 -19.28 3.52 -10.91
N VAL A 145 -18.54 3.63 -9.82
CA VAL A 145 -18.44 4.87 -9.05
C VAL A 145 -17.52 5.84 -9.78
N GLY A 146 -18.04 7.00 -10.19
CA GLY A 146 -17.24 8.06 -10.80
C GLY A 146 -16.21 8.62 -9.81
N HIS A 147 -15.05 9.05 -10.32
CA HIS A 147 -13.96 9.57 -9.47
C HIS A 147 -14.43 10.66 -8.50
N ASN A 148 -15.24 11.59 -8.96
CA ASN A 148 -15.75 12.70 -8.13
C ASN A 148 -16.69 12.23 -7.02
N ALA A 149 -17.43 11.16 -7.25
CA ALA A 149 -18.37 10.58 -6.29
C ALA A 149 -17.67 9.78 -5.16
N LEU A 150 -16.40 9.40 -5.34
CA LEU A 150 -15.65 8.70 -4.29
C LEU A 150 -15.51 9.53 -3.00
N GLY A 151 -15.55 10.86 -3.09
CA GLY A 151 -15.55 11.76 -1.93
C GLY A 151 -16.79 11.63 -1.05
N GLU A 152 -17.91 11.20 -1.61
CA GLU A 152 -19.20 11.05 -0.91
C GLU A 152 -19.27 9.77 -0.07
N LEU A 153 -18.37 8.81 -0.27
CA LEU A 153 -18.27 7.55 0.47
C LEU A 153 -17.48 7.75 1.78
N GLU A 154 -18.03 8.54 2.70
CA GLU A 154 -17.38 8.92 3.97
C GLU A 154 -17.41 7.80 5.01
N LEU A 155 -18.56 7.13 5.18
CA LEU A 155 -18.67 6.00 6.11
C LEU A 155 -17.79 4.84 5.68
N THR A 156 -17.72 4.59 4.37
CA THR A 156 -16.84 3.59 3.78
C THR A 156 -15.37 3.89 4.09
N GLU A 157 -14.96 5.16 3.98
CA GLU A 157 -13.61 5.58 4.33
C GLU A 157 -13.32 5.40 5.83
N MET A 158 -14.26 5.78 6.69
CA MET A 158 -14.13 5.57 8.14
C MET A 158 -14.03 4.09 8.50
N ALA A 159 -14.82 3.23 7.87
CA ALA A 159 -14.75 1.78 8.08
C ALA A 159 -13.42 1.18 7.59
N PHE A 160 -12.88 1.67 6.47
CA PHE A 160 -11.57 1.27 5.99
C PHE A 160 -10.46 1.71 6.97
N LYS A 161 -10.50 2.94 7.47
CA LYS A 161 -9.56 3.44 8.48
C LYS A 161 -9.61 2.61 9.77
N GLU A 162 -10.80 2.22 10.22
CA GLU A 162 -10.96 1.36 11.40
C GLU A 162 -10.42 -0.06 11.15
N SER A 163 -10.63 -0.62 9.97
CA SER A 163 -10.03 -1.90 9.60
C SER A 163 -8.50 -1.84 9.62
N LEU A 164 -7.90 -0.78 9.10
CA LEU A 164 -6.46 -0.53 9.15
C LEU A 164 -5.94 -0.30 10.57
N ARG A 165 -6.75 0.26 11.47
CA ARG A 165 -6.42 0.37 12.89
C ARG A 165 -6.32 -1.01 13.53
N MET A 166 -7.34 -1.82 13.34
CA MET A 166 -7.42 -3.15 13.97
C MET A 166 -6.43 -4.14 13.40
N LEU A 167 -6.26 -4.12 12.08
CA LEU A 167 -5.42 -5.05 11.31
C LEU A 167 -4.56 -4.31 10.28
N PRO A 168 -3.55 -3.56 10.72
CA PRO A 168 -2.66 -2.88 9.78
C PRO A 168 -1.86 -3.91 8.97
N PRO A 169 -1.78 -3.79 7.61
CA PRO A 169 -1.03 -4.73 6.78
C PRO A 169 0.47 -4.69 7.08
N VAL A 170 0.96 -3.56 7.60
CA VAL A 170 2.34 -3.38 8.09
C VAL A 170 2.30 -3.06 9.58
N PRO A 171 2.25 -4.07 10.45
CA PRO A 171 2.07 -3.86 11.90
C PRO A 171 3.31 -3.30 12.60
N SER A 172 4.48 -3.38 11.98
CA SER A 172 5.74 -2.86 12.52
C SER A 172 6.62 -2.30 11.42
N MET A 173 7.20 -1.13 11.67
CA MET A 173 8.07 -0.41 10.73
C MET A 173 9.49 -0.38 11.30
N PRO A 174 10.44 -1.16 10.75
CA PRO A 174 11.83 -1.14 11.19
C PRO A 174 12.52 0.16 10.77
N ARG A 175 13.40 0.65 11.65
CA ARG A 175 14.29 1.78 11.44
C ARG A 175 15.68 1.46 11.98
N ARG A 176 16.68 2.21 11.56
CA ARG A 176 18.04 2.15 12.12
C ARG A 176 18.45 3.53 12.59
N ALA A 177 18.93 3.63 13.82
CA ALA A 177 19.45 4.87 14.36
C ALA A 177 20.69 5.31 13.58
N LEU A 178 20.68 6.51 13.00
CA LEU A 178 21.83 7.06 12.26
C LEU A 178 22.83 7.74 13.21
N LYS A 179 22.37 8.17 14.39
CA LYS A 179 23.18 8.78 15.44
C LYS A 179 22.61 8.38 16.79
N ASP A 180 23.40 8.57 17.85
CA ASP A 180 22.91 8.38 19.21
C ASP A 180 21.72 9.30 19.49
N PHE A 181 20.72 8.81 20.18
CA PHE A 181 19.60 9.60 20.67
C PHE A 181 19.07 9.06 21.99
N SER A 182 18.36 9.90 22.74
CA SER A 182 17.73 9.50 24.01
C SER A 182 16.22 9.35 23.83
N PHE A 183 15.66 8.30 24.40
CA PHE A 183 14.23 8.04 24.43
C PHE A 183 13.85 7.30 25.71
N GLY A 184 12.82 7.78 26.41
CA GLY A 184 12.30 7.15 27.63
C GLY A 184 13.33 6.98 28.75
N GLY A 185 14.34 7.88 28.84
CA GLY A 185 15.42 7.79 29.81
C GLY A 185 16.59 6.87 29.41
N TYR A 186 16.51 6.24 28.22
CA TYR A 186 17.56 5.38 27.69
C TYR A 186 18.34 6.07 26.59
N THR A 187 19.66 5.82 26.51
CA THR A 187 20.48 6.19 25.36
C THR A 187 20.46 5.07 24.33
N ILE A 188 20.05 5.39 23.12
CA ILE A 188 20.00 4.46 21.98
C ILE A 188 21.20 4.77 21.08
N PRO A 189 22.20 3.87 20.98
CA PRO A 189 23.38 4.10 20.17
C PRO A 189 23.08 4.12 18.67
N ALA A 190 23.91 4.83 17.90
CA ALA A 190 23.92 4.76 16.45
C ALA A 190 24.06 3.29 15.98
N GLY A 191 23.38 2.94 14.88
CA GLY A 191 23.36 1.58 14.35
C GLY A 191 22.34 0.65 15.00
N THR A 192 21.69 1.05 16.11
CA THR A 192 20.63 0.24 16.75
C THR A 192 19.42 0.13 15.83
N ASN A 193 18.88 -1.10 15.70
CA ASN A 193 17.60 -1.31 15.03
C ASN A 193 16.46 -0.96 15.99
N VAL A 194 15.55 -0.10 15.56
CA VAL A 194 14.40 0.39 16.31
C VAL A 194 13.13 0.03 15.56
N GLY A 195 12.13 -0.50 16.23
CA GLY A 195 10.81 -0.81 15.66
C GLY A 195 9.76 0.22 16.08
N ILE A 196 8.97 0.70 15.12
CA ILE A 196 7.75 1.46 15.39
C ILE A 196 6.58 0.50 15.20
N SER A 197 5.85 0.19 16.28
CA SER A 197 4.77 -0.79 16.25
C SER A 197 3.41 -0.12 16.09
N ALA A 198 2.94 0.02 14.85
CA ALA A 198 1.59 0.49 14.56
C ALA A 198 0.55 -0.43 15.20
N GLY A 199 0.71 -1.76 15.06
CA GLY A 199 -0.22 -2.73 15.60
C GLY A 199 -0.39 -2.66 17.13
N PHE A 200 0.63 -2.24 17.86
CA PHE A 200 0.54 -1.99 19.29
C PHE A 200 -0.12 -0.64 19.58
N THR A 201 0.38 0.44 18.95
CA THR A 201 -0.15 1.81 19.16
C THR A 201 -1.64 1.91 18.87
N HIS A 202 -2.10 1.20 17.85
CA HIS A 202 -3.52 1.17 17.45
C HIS A 202 -4.43 0.42 18.44
N LYS A 203 -3.87 -0.22 19.47
CA LYS A 203 -4.61 -0.95 20.52
C LYS A 203 -4.42 -0.37 21.92
N MET A 204 -3.66 0.73 22.05
CA MET A 204 -3.48 1.38 23.35
C MET A 204 -4.79 2.03 23.80
N GLU A 205 -5.33 1.55 24.92
CA GLU A 205 -6.61 2.04 25.49
C GLU A 205 -6.62 3.55 25.75
N GLU A 206 -5.44 4.13 26.03
CA GLU A 206 -5.27 5.58 26.20
C GLU A 206 -5.76 6.39 24.99
N TYR A 207 -5.55 5.86 23.77
CA TYR A 207 -5.96 6.52 22.51
C TYR A 207 -7.20 5.90 21.90
N TRP A 208 -7.51 4.64 22.25
CA TRP A 208 -8.53 3.82 21.62
C TRP A 208 -9.37 3.08 22.67
N PRO A 209 -10.24 3.77 23.42
CA PRO A 209 -11.14 3.10 24.37
C PRO A 209 -11.92 1.98 23.68
N ASP A 210 -12.08 0.82 24.35
CA ASP A 210 -12.65 -0.38 23.73
C ASP A 210 -11.92 -0.78 22.44
N ALA A 211 -10.60 -0.84 22.46
CA ALA A 211 -9.75 -1.00 21.28
C ALA A 211 -10.07 -2.23 20.41
N ASP A 212 -10.66 -3.27 20.98
CA ASP A 212 -11.04 -4.48 20.26
C ASP A 212 -12.43 -4.40 19.58
N ARG A 213 -13.21 -3.35 19.84
CA ARG A 213 -14.49 -3.11 19.16
C ARG A 213 -14.26 -2.43 17.82
N PHE A 214 -14.89 -2.96 16.76
CA PHE A 214 -14.93 -2.31 15.45
C PHE A 214 -15.92 -1.16 15.47
N ASP A 215 -15.43 0.07 15.39
CA ASP A 215 -16.22 1.29 15.46
C ASP A 215 -15.70 2.37 14.50
N PRO A 216 -16.19 2.40 13.26
CA PRO A 216 -15.83 3.41 12.27
C PRO A 216 -16.01 4.86 12.74
N MET A 217 -16.92 5.13 13.71
CA MET A 217 -17.16 6.48 14.22
C MET A 217 -15.95 7.08 14.95
N ARG A 218 -14.95 6.29 15.27
CA ARG A 218 -13.64 6.77 15.75
C ARG A 218 -12.91 7.65 14.74
N PHE A 219 -13.35 7.65 13.48
CA PHE A 219 -12.73 8.41 12.39
C PHE A 219 -13.61 9.58 11.90
N THR A 220 -14.58 10.01 12.69
CA THR A 220 -15.26 11.30 12.45
C THR A 220 -14.24 12.45 12.56
N PRO A 221 -14.48 13.58 11.88
CA PRO A 221 -13.62 14.77 11.99
C PRO A 221 -13.38 15.22 13.43
N GLU A 222 -14.40 15.13 14.30
CA GLU A 222 -14.32 15.46 15.73
C GLU A 222 -13.35 14.52 16.47
N ALA A 223 -13.53 13.22 16.30
CA ALA A 223 -12.71 12.21 16.97
C ALA A 223 -11.24 12.27 16.52
N ILE A 224 -10.99 12.59 15.23
CA ILE A 224 -9.62 12.77 14.72
C ILE A 224 -8.94 13.99 15.35
N ARG A 225 -9.67 15.13 15.50
CA ARG A 225 -9.10 16.36 16.07
C ARG A 225 -8.66 16.22 17.52
N THR A 226 -9.34 15.38 18.30
CA THR A 226 -9.04 15.18 19.72
C THR A 226 -7.95 14.16 20.00
N ARG A 227 -7.57 13.36 19.01
CA ARG A 227 -6.59 12.28 19.14
C ARG A 227 -5.19 12.75 18.76
N HIS A 228 -4.19 12.22 19.44
CA HIS A 228 -2.79 12.47 19.06
C HIS A 228 -2.53 12.00 17.63
N LYS A 229 -1.91 12.84 16.79
CA LYS A 229 -1.74 12.61 15.35
C LYS A 229 -1.03 11.31 14.97
N TYR A 230 -0.16 10.79 15.86
CA TYR A 230 0.55 9.52 15.65
C TYR A 230 -0.09 8.32 16.36
N ALA A 231 -1.25 8.47 16.97
CA ALA A 231 -2.00 7.34 17.49
C ALA A 231 -2.52 6.41 16.37
N TRP A 232 -2.63 6.92 15.14
CA TRP A 232 -3.04 6.17 13.96
C TRP A 232 -2.02 6.36 12.82
N VAL A 233 -1.24 5.32 12.54
CA VAL A 233 -0.09 5.37 11.62
C VAL A 233 0.03 4.14 10.70
N PRO A 234 -1.08 3.63 10.11
CA PRO A 234 -0.99 2.46 9.24
C PRO A 234 -0.20 2.73 7.95
N PHE A 235 -0.12 3.99 7.55
CA PHE A 235 0.64 4.47 6.39
C PHE A 235 2.00 5.07 6.75
N GLY A 236 2.45 4.88 8.00
CA GLY A 236 3.67 5.51 8.48
C GLY A 236 3.53 7.02 8.73
N GLY A 237 4.63 7.73 8.67
CA GLY A 237 4.67 9.19 8.87
C GLY A 237 6.04 9.78 8.54
N GLY A 238 6.08 11.12 8.41
CA GLY A 238 7.30 11.85 8.06
C GLY A 238 7.73 11.60 6.61
N ALA A 239 9.03 11.67 6.34
CA ALA A 239 9.61 11.53 5.00
C ALA A 239 9.34 10.15 4.34
N HIS A 240 9.04 9.14 5.13
CA HIS A 240 8.73 7.78 4.66
C HIS A 240 7.23 7.45 4.71
N MET A 241 6.36 8.45 4.72
CA MET A 241 4.92 8.24 4.62
C MET A 241 4.55 7.55 3.30
N CYS A 242 3.56 6.68 3.34
CA CYS A 242 3.10 5.94 2.16
C CYS A 242 2.65 6.88 1.04
N ILE A 243 3.26 6.77 -0.13
CA ILE A 243 2.88 7.52 -1.33
C ILE A 243 1.53 7.07 -1.90
N GLY A 244 1.18 5.78 -1.68
CA GLY A 244 -0.04 5.15 -2.20
C GLY A 244 -1.30 5.34 -1.36
N LEU A 245 -1.29 6.21 -0.33
CA LEU A 245 -2.40 6.38 0.60
C LEU A 245 -3.73 6.69 -0.11
N HIS A 246 -3.75 7.66 -1.01
CA HIS A 246 -4.96 8.05 -1.74
C HIS A 246 -5.42 6.95 -2.71
N PHE A 247 -4.47 6.25 -3.33
CA PHE A 247 -4.76 5.12 -4.20
C PHE A 247 -5.39 3.94 -3.42
N ALA A 248 -4.92 3.69 -2.19
CA ALA A 248 -5.50 2.67 -1.32
C ALA A 248 -6.96 2.97 -0.94
N TYR A 249 -7.27 4.23 -0.59
CA TYR A 249 -8.66 4.63 -0.32
C TYR A 249 -9.56 4.48 -1.54
N MET A 250 -9.10 4.93 -2.69
CA MET A 250 -9.83 4.79 -3.95
C MET A 250 -10.12 3.32 -4.26
N GLN A 251 -9.11 2.46 -4.21
CA GLN A 251 -9.27 1.04 -4.48
C GLN A 251 -10.23 0.36 -3.49
N ALA A 252 -10.11 0.64 -2.19
CA ALA A 252 -10.98 0.07 -1.18
C ALA A 252 -12.46 0.46 -1.42
N LYS A 253 -12.73 1.74 -1.71
CA LYS A 253 -14.07 2.24 -2.01
C LYS A 253 -14.66 1.56 -3.26
N ILE A 254 -13.88 1.48 -4.35
CA ILE A 254 -14.34 0.85 -5.60
C ILE A 254 -14.60 -0.65 -5.42
N VAL A 255 -13.67 -1.38 -4.79
CA VAL A 255 -13.82 -2.82 -4.59
C VAL A 255 -15.05 -3.13 -3.73
N LEU A 256 -15.26 -2.39 -2.65
CA LEU A 256 -16.44 -2.59 -1.79
C LEU A 256 -17.76 -2.26 -2.48
N HIS A 257 -17.79 -1.29 -3.37
CA HIS A 257 -18.99 -0.96 -4.14
C HIS A 257 -19.40 -2.12 -5.09
N HIS A 258 -18.45 -2.93 -5.52
CA HIS A 258 -18.71 -4.09 -6.39
C HIS A 258 -18.95 -5.40 -5.63
N LEU A 259 -18.81 -5.43 -4.30
CA LEU A 259 -19.11 -6.58 -3.43
C LEU A 259 -20.51 -6.50 -2.83
#